data_5fd7b42569002680a9988a12bd046f0b
#
_entry.id   5fd7b42569002680a9988a12bd046f0b
#
_cell.length_a   1.000
_cell.length_b   1.000
_cell.length_c   1.000
_cell.angle_alpha   90.00
_cell.angle_beta   90.00
_cell.angle_gamma   90.00
#
_symmetry.space_group_name_H-M   'P 1'
#
loop_
_entity.id
_entity.type
_entity.pdbx_description
1 polymer ?
#
loop_
_entity_poly.entity_id
_entity_poly.type
_entity_poly.pdbx_seq_one_letter_code
_entity_poly.pdbx_strand_id
1 'polypeptide(L)'
;MEKMIVTRALDERDLLIKKINDAIDRASFVTVKKTSDDIVIGGKKSVQEFDDEARADLQSIRDLISRYNRLDAAILLANATTDIEVAGVTMTRAAAINLRKTLLGRSFSNTNFDDALIRK
;
A
#
# COMPACT_ATOMS: atom_id res chain seq x y z
N MET A 1 -10.35 18.65 3.46
CA MET A 1 -10.02 17.23 3.55
C MET A 1 -11.29 16.41 3.66
N GLU A 2 -11.44 15.43 2.82
CA GLU A 2 -12.57 14.55 2.89
C GLU A 2 -12.59 13.78 4.19
N LYS A 3 -13.75 13.79 4.82
CA LYS A 3 -13.96 12.93 5.98
C LYS A 3 -14.57 11.63 5.49
N MET A 4 -14.00 10.54 5.95
CA MET A 4 -14.45 9.23 5.54
C MET A 4 -14.41 8.32 6.77
N ILE A 5 -15.38 7.43 6.88
CA ILE A 5 -15.35 6.45 7.97
C ILE A 5 -14.22 5.45 7.73
N VAL A 6 -13.67 4.94 8.82
CA VAL A 6 -12.48 4.09 8.75
C VAL A 6 -12.69 2.86 7.89
N THR A 7 -13.86 2.24 7.96
CA THR A 7 -14.17 1.05 7.15
C THR A 7 -14.05 1.36 5.66
N ARG A 8 -14.61 2.50 5.24
CA ARG A 8 -14.52 2.92 3.85
C ARG A 8 -13.08 3.26 3.46
N ALA A 9 -12.34 3.87 4.37
CA ALA A 9 -10.93 4.19 4.14
C ALA A 9 -10.10 2.94 3.93
N LEU A 10 -10.35 1.89 4.70
CA LEU A 10 -9.68 0.61 4.55
C LEU A 10 -9.98 -0.02 3.19
N ASP A 11 -11.25 0.02 2.78
CA ASP A 11 -11.65 -0.50 1.46
C ASP A 11 -10.99 0.28 0.34
N GLU A 12 -10.93 1.58 0.45
CA GLU A 12 -10.28 2.43 -0.55
C GLU A 12 -8.77 2.17 -0.59
N ARG A 13 -8.16 1.96 0.57
CA ARG A 13 -6.73 1.61 0.64
C ARG A 13 -6.45 0.32 -0.11
N ASP A 14 -7.25 -0.70 0.12
CA ASP A 14 -7.09 -1.98 -0.55
C ASP A 14 -7.29 -1.84 -2.06
N LEU A 15 -8.26 -1.04 -2.47
CA LEU A 15 -8.49 -0.75 -3.87
C LEU A 15 -7.30 -0.01 -4.49
N LEU A 16 -6.69 0.92 -3.77
CA LEU A 16 -5.51 1.65 -4.24
C LEU A 16 -4.32 0.71 -4.42
N ILE A 17 -4.11 -0.22 -3.51
CA ILE A 17 -3.05 -1.22 -3.64
C ILE A 17 -3.25 -2.00 -4.93
N LYS A 18 -4.48 -2.44 -5.18
CA LYS A 18 -4.79 -3.18 -6.40
C LYS A 18 -4.56 -2.32 -7.65
N LYS A 19 -4.99 -1.07 -7.62
CA LYS A 19 -4.80 -0.15 -8.76
C LYS A 19 -3.32 0.12 -9.02
N ILE A 20 -2.53 0.28 -7.97
CA ILE A 20 -1.09 0.49 -8.10
C ILE A 20 -0.43 -0.73 -8.74
N ASN A 21 -0.74 -1.93 -8.25
CA ASN A 21 -0.18 -3.15 -8.78
C ASN A 21 -0.59 -3.36 -10.24
N ASP A 22 -1.86 -3.13 -10.56
CA ASP A 22 -2.35 -3.24 -11.94
C ASP A 22 -1.66 -2.23 -12.85
N ALA A 23 -1.45 -1.02 -12.37
CA ALA A 23 -0.78 0.03 -13.14
C ALA A 23 0.68 -0.33 -13.41
N ILE A 24 1.37 -0.87 -12.41
CA ILE A 24 2.75 -1.32 -12.55
C ILE A 24 2.83 -2.47 -13.55
N ASP A 25 1.93 -3.42 -13.46
CA ASP A 25 1.91 -4.58 -14.37
C ASP A 25 1.63 -4.19 -15.81
N ARG A 26 0.78 -3.17 -16.01
CA ARG A 26 0.47 -2.69 -17.36
C ARG A 26 1.53 -1.76 -17.92
N ALA A 27 2.29 -1.11 -17.06
CA ALA A 27 3.29 -0.15 -17.50
C ALA A 27 4.47 -0.87 -18.13
N SER A 28 4.88 -0.42 -19.28
CA SER A 28 6.02 -0.97 -19.99
C SER A 28 7.16 0.03 -19.96
N PHE A 29 7.88 0.03 -18.85
CA PHE A 29 9.02 0.93 -18.68
C PHE A 29 10.28 0.40 -19.33
N VAL A 30 10.35 -0.91 -19.52
CA VAL A 30 11.50 -1.56 -20.12
C VAL A 30 11.01 -2.32 -21.35
N THR A 31 11.55 -1.92 -22.49
CA THR A 31 11.26 -2.63 -23.72
C THR A 31 12.53 -2.64 -24.57
N VAL A 32 12.64 -3.63 -25.43
CA VAL A 32 13.82 -3.77 -26.28
C VAL A 32 13.72 -2.79 -27.44
N LYS A 33 14.81 -2.04 -27.64
CA LYS A 33 14.94 -1.11 -28.72
C LYS A 33 16.16 -1.49 -29.55
N LYS A 34 16.00 -1.54 -30.85
CA LYS A 34 17.15 -1.71 -31.72
C LYS A 34 17.90 -0.40 -31.82
N THR A 35 19.23 -0.47 -31.74
CA THR A 35 20.09 0.71 -31.74
C THR A 35 19.89 1.57 -32.98
N SER A 36 19.57 0.95 -34.10
CA SER A 36 19.43 1.65 -35.37
C SER A 36 18.02 2.11 -35.66
N ASP A 37 17.04 1.75 -34.86
CA ASP A 37 15.63 2.04 -35.08
C ASP A 37 15.12 3.08 -34.11
N ASP A 38 14.26 3.95 -34.58
CA ASP A 38 13.53 4.88 -33.73
C ASP A 38 12.24 4.29 -33.20
N ILE A 39 11.94 3.06 -33.58
CA ILE A 39 10.71 2.40 -33.21
C ILE A 39 11.01 1.37 -32.13
N VAL A 40 10.22 1.39 -31.07
CA VAL A 40 10.33 0.47 -29.96
C VAL A 40 9.70 -0.87 -30.35
N ILE A 41 10.43 -1.96 -30.11
CA ILE A 41 9.93 -3.30 -30.42
C ILE A 41 8.75 -3.63 -29.55
N GLY A 42 7.68 -4.14 -30.17
CA GLY A 42 6.46 -4.54 -29.47
C GLY A 42 5.40 -3.48 -29.37
N GLY A 43 5.70 -2.24 -29.74
CA GLY A 43 4.75 -1.16 -29.61
C GLY A 43 4.48 -0.35 -30.87
N LYS A 44 5.28 -0.51 -31.91
CA LYS A 44 5.20 0.29 -33.15
C LYS A 44 5.19 1.79 -32.89
N LYS A 45 5.84 2.22 -31.81
CA LYS A 45 5.89 3.61 -31.38
C LYS A 45 7.30 4.13 -31.57
N SER A 46 7.40 5.43 -31.84
CA SER A 46 8.70 6.07 -31.84
C SER A 46 9.27 6.07 -30.42
N VAL A 47 10.58 6.25 -30.33
CA VAL A 47 11.25 6.36 -29.03
C VAL A 47 10.64 7.48 -28.21
N GLN A 48 10.31 8.59 -28.86
CA GLN A 48 9.72 9.74 -28.17
C GLN A 48 8.34 9.42 -27.63
N GLU A 49 7.51 8.75 -28.39
CA GLU A 49 6.17 8.36 -27.95
C GLU A 49 6.24 7.39 -26.79
N PHE A 50 7.15 6.42 -26.86
CA PHE A 50 7.36 5.47 -25.77
C PHE A 50 7.82 6.20 -24.51
N ASP A 51 8.75 7.13 -24.65
CA ASP A 51 9.28 7.88 -23.52
C ASP A 51 8.19 8.71 -22.84
N ASP A 52 7.39 9.42 -23.66
CA ASP A 52 6.28 10.23 -23.15
C ASP A 52 5.25 9.38 -22.44
N GLU A 53 4.91 8.23 -23.01
CA GLU A 53 3.95 7.30 -22.41
C GLU A 53 4.49 6.72 -21.11
N ALA A 54 5.76 6.34 -21.09
CA ALA A 54 6.38 5.81 -19.88
C ALA A 54 6.39 6.86 -18.76
N ARG A 55 6.66 8.11 -19.09
CA ARG A 55 6.62 9.20 -18.10
C ARG A 55 5.22 9.44 -17.57
N ALA A 56 4.22 9.39 -18.45
CA ALA A 56 2.82 9.54 -18.04
C ALA A 56 2.41 8.39 -17.12
N ASP A 57 2.78 7.17 -17.45
CA ASP A 57 2.49 6.00 -16.62
C ASP A 57 3.16 6.11 -15.25
N LEU A 58 4.42 6.53 -15.25
CA LEU A 58 5.15 6.71 -13.99
C LEU A 58 4.50 7.79 -13.12
N GLN A 59 4.06 8.90 -13.73
CA GLN A 59 3.39 9.95 -12.99
C GLN A 59 2.07 9.46 -12.42
N SER A 60 1.29 8.70 -13.19
CA SER A 60 0.05 8.11 -12.70
C SER A 60 0.29 7.19 -11.50
N ILE A 61 1.32 6.37 -11.58
CA ILE A 61 1.67 5.46 -10.47
C ILE A 61 2.09 6.27 -9.24
N ARG A 62 2.89 7.30 -9.42
CA ARG A 62 3.30 8.17 -8.31
C ARG A 62 2.12 8.86 -7.66
N ASP A 63 1.15 9.30 -8.44
CA ASP A 63 -0.06 9.93 -7.93
C ASP A 63 -0.88 8.94 -7.09
N LEU A 64 -1.01 7.71 -7.55
CA LEU A 64 -1.70 6.66 -6.81
C LEU A 64 -0.97 6.34 -5.49
N ILE A 65 0.34 6.24 -5.52
CA ILE A 65 1.15 5.99 -4.33
C ILE A 65 1.02 7.14 -3.33
N SER A 66 1.04 8.38 -3.82
CA SER A 66 0.86 9.55 -2.97
C SER A 66 -0.51 9.52 -2.28
N ARG A 67 -1.56 9.18 -3.02
CA ARG A 67 -2.89 9.05 -2.45
C ARG A 67 -2.95 7.94 -1.41
N TYR A 68 -2.32 6.80 -1.72
CA TYR A 68 -2.23 5.69 -0.78
C TYR A 68 -1.54 6.10 0.52
N ASN A 69 -0.41 6.79 0.41
CA ASN A 69 0.34 7.22 1.58
C ASN A 69 -0.46 8.18 2.46
N ARG A 70 -1.18 9.11 1.85
CA ARG A 70 -2.03 10.03 2.60
C ARG A 70 -3.17 9.31 3.30
N LEU A 71 -3.78 8.36 2.63
CA LEU A 71 -4.88 7.59 3.19
C LEU A 71 -4.39 6.69 4.33
N ASP A 72 -3.26 6.03 4.12
CA ASP A 72 -2.66 5.17 5.14
C ASP A 72 -2.29 5.96 6.38
N ALA A 73 -1.69 7.13 6.21
CA ALA A 73 -1.35 8.00 7.33
C ALA A 73 -2.60 8.47 8.09
N ALA A 74 -3.68 8.77 7.37
CA ALA A 74 -4.94 9.16 7.99
C ALA A 74 -5.55 8.01 8.79
N ILE A 75 -5.48 6.80 8.27
CA ILE A 75 -5.97 5.61 8.97
C ILE A 75 -5.15 5.37 10.25
N LEU A 76 -3.82 5.46 10.15
CA LEU A 76 -2.95 5.30 11.31
C LEU A 76 -3.27 6.34 12.38
N LEU A 77 -3.45 7.59 11.99
CA LEU A 77 -3.79 8.65 12.92
C LEU A 77 -5.14 8.40 13.58
N ALA A 78 -6.15 8.01 12.80
CA ALA A 78 -7.47 7.70 13.33
C ALA A 78 -7.40 6.55 14.34
N ASN A 79 -6.63 5.52 14.02
CA ASN A 79 -6.47 4.37 14.92
C ASN A 79 -5.71 4.74 16.20
N ALA A 80 -4.77 5.66 16.10
CA ALA A 80 -3.97 6.09 17.24
C ALA A 80 -4.72 7.04 18.17
N THR A 81 -5.74 7.75 17.66
CA THR A 81 -6.47 8.76 18.41
C THR A 81 -7.87 8.34 18.83
N THR A 82 -8.37 7.21 18.34
CA THR A 82 -9.70 6.72 18.68
C THR A 82 -9.59 5.66 19.77
N ASP A 83 -10.24 5.91 20.90
CA ASP A 83 -10.26 4.96 22.01
C ASP A 83 -11.43 4.01 21.87
N ILE A 84 -11.20 2.77 22.23
CA ILE A 84 -12.23 1.75 22.32
C ILE A 84 -12.05 0.99 23.63
N GLU A 85 -13.09 0.30 24.04
CA GLU A 85 -13.06 -0.52 25.23
C GLU A 85 -13.02 -1.99 24.84
N VAL A 86 -12.05 -2.72 25.36
CA VAL A 86 -11.90 -4.15 25.13
C VAL A 86 -11.79 -4.83 26.49
N ALA A 87 -12.76 -5.68 26.81
CA ALA A 87 -12.80 -6.43 28.07
C ALA A 87 -12.64 -5.53 29.31
N GLY A 88 -13.28 -4.37 29.27
CA GLY A 88 -13.24 -3.42 30.39
C GLY A 88 -12.01 -2.52 30.42
N VAL A 89 -11.12 -2.65 29.45
CA VAL A 89 -9.90 -1.83 29.36
C VAL A 89 -10.02 -0.88 28.19
N THR A 90 -9.83 0.40 28.46
CA THR A 90 -9.84 1.42 27.41
C THR A 90 -8.46 1.48 26.75
N MET A 91 -8.44 1.43 25.44
CA MET A 91 -7.20 1.49 24.68
C MET A 91 -7.46 2.15 23.33
N THR A 92 -6.40 2.57 22.66
CA THR A 92 -6.54 3.10 21.30
C THR A 92 -6.90 1.94 20.35
N ARG A 93 -7.50 2.28 19.22
CA ARG A 93 -7.81 1.27 18.21
C ARG A 93 -6.53 0.60 17.71
N ALA A 94 -5.46 1.36 17.56
CA ALA A 94 -4.17 0.80 17.16
C ALA A 94 -3.66 -0.23 18.15
N ALA A 95 -3.77 0.06 19.45
CA ALA A 95 -3.37 -0.88 20.49
C ALA A 95 -4.23 -2.14 20.48
N ALA A 96 -5.53 -2.00 20.25
CA ALA A 96 -6.45 -3.15 20.15
C ALA A 96 -6.12 -4.04 18.95
N ILE A 97 -5.80 -3.44 17.81
CA ILE A 97 -5.39 -4.19 16.62
C ILE A 97 -4.10 -4.97 16.90
N ASN A 98 -3.14 -4.33 17.55
CA ASN A 98 -1.90 -4.96 17.91
C ASN A 98 -2.10 -6.10 18.91
N LEU A 99 -2.97 -5.90 19.89
CA LEU A 99 -3.32 -6.92 20.86
C LEU A 99 -3.93 -8.14 20.16
N ARG A 100 -4.83 -7.89 19.22
CA ARG A 100 -5.43 -8.98 18.45
C ARG A 100 -4.38 -9.79 17.70
N LYS A 101 -3.45 -9.12 17.05
CA LYS A 101 -2.37 -9.78 16.33
C LYS A 101 -1.51 -10.61 17.26
N THR A 102 -1.19 -10.06 18.41
CA THR A 102 -0.39 -10.75 19.43
C THR A 102 -1.10 -11.99 19.94
N LEU A 103 -2.40 -11.88 20.26
CA LEU A 103 -3.17 -13.00 20.79
C LEU A 103 -3.37 -14.10 19.78
N LEU A 104 -3.52 -13.76 18.49
CA LEU A 104 -3.63 -14.75 17.44
C LEU A 104 -2.34 -15.52 17.24
N GLY A 105 -1.20 -14.90 17.51
CA GLY A 105 0.09 -15.54 17.59
C GLY A 105 0.69 -16.05 16.31
N ARG A 106 -0.15 -16.33 15.36
CA ARG A 106 0.30 -16.99 14.14
C ARG A 106 1.05 -16.11 13.19
N SER A 107 0.72 -14.86 13.21
CA SER A 107 1.43 -13.91 12.40
C SER A 107 2.89 -13.82 12.84
N PHE A 108 3.14 -14.29 14.04
CA PHE A 108 4.48 -14.39 14.54
C PHE A 108 4.90 -15.83 14.44
N SER A 109 5.37 -16.20 13.31
CA SER A 109 6.01 -17.48 13.19
C SER A 109 7.25 -17.54 14.06
N ASN A 110 7.68 -16.42 14.53
CA ASN A 110 8.78 -16.40 15.45
C ASN A 110 8.22 -16.59 16.85
N THR A 111 8.66 -17.60 17.46
CA THR A 111 8.32 -17.95 18.82
C THR A 111 9.05 -17.11 19.84
N ASN A 112 9.90 -16.21 19.39
CA ASN A 112 10.74 -15.42 20.29
C ASN A 112 9.94 -14.57 21.25
N PHE A 113 8.82 -14.06 20.78
CA PHE A 113 7.95 -13.23 21.61
C PHE A 113 7.30 -14.07 22.72
N ASP A 114 6.78 -15.22 22.33
CA ASP A 114 6.14 -16.13 23.29
C ASP A 114 7.17 -16.68 24.29
N ASP A 115 8.34 -17.01 23.77
CA ASP A 115 9.44 -17.47 24.64
C ASP A 115 9.84 -16.40 25.65
N ALA A 116 9.87 -15.15 25.23
CA ALA A 116 10.19 -14.06 26.13
C ALA A 116 9.14 -13.89 27.22
N LEU A 117 7.87 -14.10 26.89
CA LEU A 117 6.78 -14.05 27.88
C LEU A 117 6.86 -15.21 28.86
N ILE A 118 7.15 -16.38 28.36
CA ILE A 118 7.22 -17.59 29.20
C ILE A 118 8.38 -17.51 30.18
N ARG A 119 9.48 -16.93 29.75
CA ARG A 119 10.67 -16.79 30.59
C ARG A 119 10.52 -15.80 31.73
N LYS A 120 9.53 -14.97 31.69
CA LYS A 120 9.23 -14.06 32.75
C LYS A 120 8.30 -14.73 33.74
#